data_250f44a793efea9f5ec226b3037439d0
#
_entry.id   250f44a793efea9f5ec226b3037439d0
#
_cell.length_a   1.000
_cell.length_b   1.000
_cell.length_c   1.000
_cell.angle_alpha   90.00
_cell.angle_beta   90.00
_cell.angle_gamma   90.00
#
_symmetry.space_group_name_H-M   'P 1'
#
loop_
_entity.id
_entity.type
_entity.pdbx_description
1 polymer ?
#
loop_
_entity_poly.entity_id
_entity_poly.type
_entity_poly.pdbx_seq_one_letter_code
_entity_poly.pdbx_strand_id
1 'polypeptide(L)'
;MSSFYQVFLSRHIDLAPLGMIRRREESPHRCTPKGAVILGWGCAAGVHFCRIRGWGEMIFAVNPSRGETNAVRPLARNFRDLLRLILYTGSMDALEQAWLWDRAQLEAYCHSHPPDKAQRALLSRVAVEMDLTPMEQPWRYIRQLNDEFDSLKPPAFGQSPASRPAPWLVYFQGGFGPGLRHERASREIPVERRFCWHGETWYIPAVYSCGAGLTIDFLHRIPAGQIRDFVAKWRLTPDSELDDFTVDEQLQIEAEQPFNVGFHPRLQVNDRFLDASQGCGVCWNPVYPEGNEADARRALRHYRLDPQDGWSIMRRRFPWKAACRPKLKRLFVTLSADEVALPGACFTTAGSGDRVFFTDPVSGGAHTLTIHSYQPERLDAAFQRSVRQRMPGCFVSMGYTVSPPLPEGRLVVMDTVKSDPPHFLPGDEGSDACCAVGIIGGADGPVALFLSGDQSDMQYAASALHHEPVDSVTWRMVFYRKAKEDITVPLI
;
A
#
# COMPACT_ATOMS: atom_id res chain seq x y z
N MET A 1 -32.71 -16.43 29.02
CA MET A 1 -33.03 -16.59 27.59
C MET A 1 -31.72 -16.49 26.80
N SER A 2 -31.41 -17.47 25.96
CA SER A 2 -30.21 -17.37 25.08
C SER A 2 -30.44 -16.23 24.09
N SER A 3 -29.42 -15.38 23.87
CA SER A 3 -29.54 -14.31 22.88
C SER A 3 -29.74 -14.92 21.48
N PHE A 4 -30.41 -14.20 20.57
CA PHE A 4 -30.61 -14.65 19.17
C PHE A 4 -29.28 -15.05 18.50
N TYR A 5 -28.20 -14.35 18.84
CA TYR A 5 -26.85 -14.69 18.38
C TYR A 5 -26.40 -16.08 18.89
N GLN A 6 -26.70 -16.47 20.11
CA GLN A 6 -26.37 -17.81 20.63
C GLN A 6 -27.14 -18.91 19.89
N VAL A 7 -28.42 -18.67 19.56
CA VAL A 7 -29.19 -19.57 18.71
C VAL A 7 -28.56 -19.74 17.34
N PHE A 8 -28.14 -18.62 16.72
CA PHE A 8 -27.43 -18.66 15.43
C PHE A 8 -26.12 -19.48 15.52
N LEU A 9 -25.34 -19.30 16.58
CA LEU A 9 -24.11 -20.07 16.79
C LEU A 9 -24.34 -21.58 16.87
N SER A 10 -25.45 -21.98 17.49
CA SER A 10 -25.81 -23.40 17.63
C SER A 10 -26.21 -24.07 16.30
N ARG A 11 -26.56 -23.30 15.28
CA ARG A 11 -26.90 -23.81 13.94
C ARG A 11 -25.68 -24.09 13.06
N HIS A 12 -24.45 -23.75 13.53
CA HIS A 12 -23.22 -23.96 12.79
C HIS A 12 -23.26 -23.42 11.33
N ILE A 13 -23.90 -22.25 11.16
CA ILE A 13 -23.94 -21.56 9.87
C ILE A 13 -22.65 -20.75 9.72
N ASP A 14 -21.90 -20.99 8.64
CA ASP A 14 -20.72 -20.21 8.29
C ASP A 14 -21.11 -19.10 7.31
N LEU A 15 -20.85 -17.83 7.69
CA LEU A 15 -21.13 -16.65 6.86
C LEU A 15 -19.92 -16.21 6.05
N ALA A 16 -18.82 -16.97 6.02
CA ALA A 16 -17.63 -16.60 5.23
C ALA A 16 -17.93 -16.38 3.73
N PRO A 17 -18.79 -17.17 3.06
CA PRO A 17 -19.17 -16.90 1.67
C PRO A 17 -19.95 -15.59 1.47
N LEU A 18 -20.52 -15.03 2.52
CA LEU A 18 -21.25 -13.75 2.50
C LEU A 18 -20.39 -12.59 3.04
N GLY A 19 -19.07 -12.77 3.17
CA GLY A 19 -18.15 -11.72 3.58
C GLY A 19 -17.96 -11.55 5.09
N MET A 20 -18.35 -12.53 5.94
CA MET A 20 -18.10 -12.50 7.38
C MET A 20 -17.30 -13.72 7.83
N ILE A 21 -15.98 -13.58 7.88
CA ILE A 21 -15.03 -14.66 8.13
C ILE A 21 -14.66 -14.71 9.62
N ARG A 22 -14.77 -15.88 10.25
CA ARG A 22 -14.29 -16.08 11.62
C ARG A 22 -12.81 -16.47 11.60
N ARG A 23 -11.92 -15.51 11.90
CA ARG A 23 -10.47 -15.77 12.06
C ARG A 23 -10.09 -15.73 13.53
N ARG A 24 -9.24 -16.67 13.97
CA ARG A 24 -8.80 -16.77 15.36
C ARG A 24 -7.57 -15.92 15.70
N GLU A 25 -6.78 -15.45 14.70
CA GLU A 25 -5.43 -14.94 14.92
C GLU A 25 -5.23 -13.46 14.56
N GLU A 26 -6.24 -12.74 14.09
CA GLU A 26 -6.09 -11.32 13.76
C GLU A 26 -6.29 -10.44 15.02
N SER A 27 -5.35 -9.53 15.24
CA SER A 27 -5.45 -8.55 16.32
C SER A 27 -6.40 -7.42 15.95
N PRO A 28 -7.21 -6.89 16.89
CA PRO A 28 -8.06 -5.74 16.65
C PRO A 28 -7.23 -4.55 16.15
N HIS A 29 -7.75 -3.84 15.14
CA HIS A 29 -7.11 -2.63 14.65
C HIS A 29 -7.18 -1.52 15.70
N ARG A 30 -6.28 -0.56 15.64
CA ARG A 30 -6.20 0.55 16.58
C ARG A 30 -7.46 1.43 16.63
N CYS A 31 -8.24 1.51 15.54
CA CYS A 31 -9.54 2.19 15.51
C CYS A 31 -10.68 1.35 16.13
N THR A 32 -10.43 0.09 16.50
CA THR A 32 -11.41 -0.75 17.18
C THR A 32 -11.72 -0.18 18.54
N PRO A 33 -13.01 0.10 18.86
CA PRO A 33 -13.40 0.62 20.17
C PRO A 33 -12.99 -0.29 21.33
N LYS A 34 -12.56 0.29 22.43
CA LYS A 34 -12.21 -0.48 23.64
C LYS A 34 -13.41 -1.28 24.14
N GLY A 35 -13.18 -2.55 24.40
CA GLY A 35 -14.24 -3.47 24.85
C GLY A 35 -15.15 -3.98 23.73
N ALA A 36 -14.76 -3.78 22.47
CA ALA A 36 -15.44 -4.41 21.35
C ALA A 36 -15.27 -5.93 21.39
N VAL A 37 -16.36 -6.64 21.12
CA VAL A 37 -16.37 -8.10 20.94
C VAL A 37 -16.48 -8.38 19.46
N ILE A 38 -15.41 -8.88 18.85
CA ILE A 38 -15.35 -9.16 17.42
C ILE A 38 -16.22 -10.38 17.11
N LEU A 39 -17.08 -10.24 16.11
CA LEU A 39 -17.99 -11.29 15.62
C LEU A 39 -17.42 -11.98 14.37
N GLY A 40 -16.67 -11.24 13.55
CA GLY A 40 -16.03 -11.73 12.33
C GLY A 40 -15.27 -10.65 11.61
N TRP A 41 -14.58 -11.03 10.53
CA TRP A 41 -13.74 -10.18 9.71
C TRP A 41 -14.31 -10.08 8.30
N GLY A 42 -14.17 -8.91 7.69
CA GLY A 42 -14.53 -8.67 6.29
C GLY A 42 -13.49 -9.22 5.31
N CYS A 43 -13.81 -9.15 4.03
CA CYS A 43 -12.89 -9.53 2.95
C CYS A 43 -11.72 -8.54 2.80
N ALA A 44 -11.98 -7.25 3.00
CA ALA A 44 -10.95 -6.21 2.93
C ALA A 44 -10.06 -6.22 4.19
N ALA A 45 -8.77 -5.89 4.01
CA ALA A 45 -7.78 -5.93 5.07
C ALA A 45 -8.16 -5.03 6.26
N GLY A 46 -8.19 -5.58 7.45
CA GLY A 46 -8.50 -4.88 8.70
C GLY A 46 -9.97 -4.58 8.94
N VAL A 47 -10.87 -4.79 7.97
CA VAL A 47 -12.32 -4.62 8.17
C VAL A 47 -12.83 -5.74 9.07
N HIS A 48 -13.58 -5.38 10.11
CA HIS A 48 -14.18 -6.36 11.01
C HIS A 48 -15.51 -5.89 11.60
N PHE A 49 -16.29 -6.84 12.07
CA PHE A 49 -17.62 -6.63 12.60
C PHE A 49 -17.63 -6.94 14.10
N CYS A 50 -18.19 -6.06 14.89
CA CYS A 50 -18.13 -6.19 16.33
C CYS A 50 -19.40 -5.68 17.04
N ARG A 51 -19.53 -6.06 18.31
CA ARG A 51 -20.41 -5.40 19.28
C ARG A 51 -19.57 -4.55 20.22
N ILE A 52 -20.10 -3.39 20.61
CA ILE A 52 -19.40 -2.45 21.47
C ILE A 52 -20.11 -2.40 22.82
N ARG A 53 -19.37 -2.54 23.91
CA ARG A 53 -19.93 -2.45 25.27
C ARG A 53 -20.58 -1.07 25.49
N GLY A 54 -21.81 -1.07 26.00
CA GLY A 54 -22.60 0.15 26.22
C GLY A 54 -23.58 0.47 25.10
N TRP A 55 -23.51 -0.22 23.95
CA TRP A 55 -24.42 -0.03 22.81
C TRP A 55 -25.41 -1.18 22.62
N GLY A 56 -25.68 -1.93 23.70
CA GLY A 56 -26.63 -3.04 23.68
C GLY A 56 -26.22 -4.16 22.73
N GLU A 57 -27.14 -4.60 21.88
CA GLU A 57 -26.90 -5.65 20.87
C GLU A 57 -26.50 -5.12 19.49
N MET A 58 -26.26 -3.80 19.37
CA MET A 58 -25.93 -3.17 18.10
C MET A 58 -24.64 -3.74 17.50
N ILE A 59 -24.68 -3.99 16.20
CA ILE A 59 -23.55 -4.49 15.42
C ILE A 59 -22.92 -3.34 14.66
N PHE A 60 -21.60 -3.26 14.68
CA PHE A 60 -20.80 -2.24 14.02
C PHE A 60 -19.85 -2.86 13.03
N ALA A 61 -19.59 -2.15 11.93
CA ALA A 61 -18.41 -2.33 11.10
C ALA A 61 -17.30 -1.41 11.60
N VAL A 62 -16.08 -1.93 11.61
CA VAL A 62 -14.87 -1.16 11.82
C VAL A 62 -14.04 -1.28 10.56
N ASN A 63 -13.89 -0.16 9.82
CA ASN A 63 -13.10 -0.09 8.59
C ASN A 63 -11.96 0.93 8.76
N PRO A 64 -10.72 0.48 8.90
CA PRO A 64 -9.56 1.36 9.09
C PRO A 64 -9.34 2.37 7.97
N SER A 65 -9.73 2.04 6.74
CA SER A 65 -9.52 2.89 5.55
C SER A 65 -10.44 4.12 5.50
N ARG A 66 -11.50 4.16 6.32
CA ARG A 66 -12.51 5.26 6.30
C ARG A 66 -12.12 6.49 7.14
N GLY A 67 -10.89 6.55 7.65
CA GLY A 67 -10.42 7.62 8.52
C GLY A 67 -11.00 7.54 9.94
N GLU A 68 -10.43 8.31 10.89
CA GLU A 68 -10.74 8.17 12.32
C GLU A 68 -12.21 8.47 12.67
N THR A 69 -12.85 9.41 11.96
CA THR A 69 -14.24 9.81 12.23
C THR A 69 -15.27 8.82 11.72
N ASN A 70 -14.96 8.09 10.66
CA ASN A 70 -15.87 7.19 9.97
C ASN A 70 -15.47 5.71 10.08
N ALA A 71 -14.37 5.43 10.77
CA ALA A 71 -13.86 4.06 10.93
C ALA A 71 -14.86 3.11 11.62
N VAL A 72 -15.77 3.63 12.42
CA VAL A 72 -16.77 2.83 13.14
C VAL A 72 -18.17 3.28 12.74
N ARG A 73 -18.93 2.37 12.13
CA ARG A 73 -20.30 2.64 11.67
C ARG A 73 -21.26 1.53 12.11
N PRO A 74 -22.48 1.88 12.56
CA PRO A 74 -23.47 0.88 12.91
C PRO A 74 -24.03 0.22 11.66
N LEU A 75 -24.15 -1.10 11.67
CA LEU A 75 -24.76 -1.89 10.61
C LEU A 75 -26.19 -2.31 10.94
N ALA A 76 -26.42 -2.73 12.19
CA ALA A 76 -27.74 -3.19 12.60
C ALA A 76 -27.93 -3.00 14.10
N ARG A 77 -29.20 -2.84 14.56
CA ARG A 77 -29.53 -2.72 15.98
C ARG A 77 -29.30 -4.01 16.78
N ASN A 78 -29.30 -5.14 16.10
CA ASN A 78 -29.06 -6.45 16.67
C ASN A 78 -28.68 -7.46 15.58
N PHE A 79 -28.26 -8.66 15.96
CA PHE A 79 -27.82 -9.69 15.02
C PHE A 79 -28.96 -10.24 14.14
N ARG A 80 -30.21 -10.21 14.60
CA ARG A 80 -31.38 -10.60 13.80
C ARG A 80 -31.57 -9.64 12.62
N ASP A 81 -31.52 -8.35 12.88
CA ASP A 81 -31.64 -7.33 11.83
C ASP A 81 -30.47 -7.36 10.85
N LEU A 82 -29.26 -7.66 11.36
CA LEU A 82 -28.09 -7.88 10.48
C LEU A 82 -28.36 -8.99 9.47
N LEU A 83 -28.86 -10.16 9.93
CA LEU A 83 -29.15 -11.26 9.01
C LEU A 83 -30.25 -10.90 8.00
N ARG A 84 -31.29 -10.15 8.41
CA ARG A 84 -32.36 -9.67 7.52
C ARG A 84 -31.83 -8.71 6.46
N LEU A 85 -30.84 -7.87 6.81
CA LEU A 85 -30.16 -7.00 5.87
C LEU A 85 -29.30 -7.79 4.88
N ILE A 86 -28.54 -8.80 5.37
CA ILE A 86 -27.77 -9.71 4.51
C ILE A 86 -28.70 -10.48 3.55
N LEU A 87 -29.86 -10.91 3.99
CA LEU A 87 -30.84 -11.56 3.11
C LEU A 87 -31.34 -10.66 1.97
N TYR A 88 -31.30 -9.34 2.16
CA TYR A 88 -31.64 -8.37 1.13
C TYR A 88 -30.43 -8.04 0.24
N THR A 89 -29.29 -7.72 0.82
CA THR A 89 -28.10 -7.22 0.08
C THR A 89 -27.27 -8.34 -0.57
N GLY A 90 -27.41 -9.55 -0.09
CA GLY A 90 -26.63 -10.70 -0.54
C GLY A 90 -25.23 -10.83 0.08
N SER A 91 -24.66 -9.76 0.65
CA SER A 91 -23.32 -9.78 1.24
C SER A 91 -23.12 -8.76 2.37
N MET A 92 -22.08 -9.01 3.19
CA MET A 92 -21.62 -8.06 4.21
C MET A 92 -20.87 -6.86 3.61
N ASP A 93 -20.22 -7.03 2.46
CA ASP A 93 -19.46 -5.97 1.81
C ASP A 93 -20.38 -4.84 1.34
N ALA A 94 -21.55 -5.18 0.80
CA ALA A 94 -22.58 -4.20 0.49
C ALA A 94 -23.05 -3.42 1.73
N LEU A 95 -23.24 -4.10 2.85
CA LEU A 95 -23.71 -3.48 4.09
C LEU A 95 -22.66 -2.55 4.71
N GLU A 96 -21.37 -2.88 4.63
CA GLU A 96 -20.30 -2.06 5.15
C GLU A 96 -20.27 -0.68 4.48
N GLN A 97 -20.66 -0.61 3.21
CA GLN A 97 -20.65 0.61 2.40
C GLN A 97 -22.02 1.31 2.31
N ALA A 98 -23.12 0.61 2.59
CA ALA A 98 -24.49 1.07 2.36
C ALA A 98 -24.86 2.41 3.03
N TRP A 99 -24.17 2.80 4.10
CA TRP A 99 -24.40 4.09 4.76
C TRP A 99 -23.91 5.29 3.92
N LEU A 100 -23.03 5.06 2.92
CA LEU A 100 -22.54 6.08 1.97
C LEU A 100 -23.51 6.32 0.81
N TRP A 101 -24.42 5.37 0.54
CA TRP A 101 -25.22 5.33 -0.66
C TRP A 101 -26.60 5.92 -0.44
N ASP A 102 -27.16 6.51 -1.49
CA ASP A 102 -28.57 6.77 -1.56
C ASP A 102 -29.34 5.48 -1.90
N ARG A 103 -30.68 5.57 -1.95
CA ARG A 103 -31.54 4.42 -2.22
C ARG A 103 -31.25 3.80 -3.59
N ALA A 104 -31.09 4.64 -4.62
CA ALA A 104 -30.90 4.19 -5.99
C ALA A 104 -29.54 3.49 -6.15
N GLN A 105 -28.49 4.01 -5.48
CA GLN A 105 -27.16 3.42 -5.46
C GLN A 105 -27.16 2.05 -4.76
N LEU A 106 -27.85 1.90 -3.62
CA LEU A 106 -27.95 0.61 -2.94
C LEU A 106 -28.69 -0.42 -3.82
N GLU A 107 -29.81 -0.03 -4.43
CA GLU A 107 -30.58 -0.89 -5.32
C GLU A 107 -29.78 -1.27 -6.57
N ALA A 108 -29.06 -0.31 -7.17
CA ALA A 108 -28.17 -0.55 -8.31
C ALA A 108 -27.03 -1.51 -7.97
N TYR A 109 -26.39 -1.33 -6.82
CA TYR A 109 -25.34 -2.24 -6.36
C TYR A 109 -25.85 -3.67 -6.19
N CYS A 110 -26.97 -3.86 -5.50
CA CYS A 110 -27.58 -5.19 -5.31
C CYS A 110 -27.99 -5.84 -6.65
N HIS A 111 -28.34 -5.04 -7.65
CA HIS A 111 -28.71 -5.52 -8.99
C HIS A 111 -27.49 -5.95 -9.80
N SER A 112 -26.40 -5.18 -9.70
CA SER A 112 -25.14 -5.46 -10.42
C SER A 112 -24.30 -6.56 -9.77
N HIS A 113 -24.53 -6.86 -8.49
CA HIS A 113 -23.80 -7.89 -7.72
C HIS A 113 -24.75 -8.95 -7.15
N PRO A 114 -25.43 -9.74 -8.01
CA PRO A 114 -26.33 -10.77 -7.52
C PRO A 114 -25.53 -11.89 -6.84
N PRO A 115 -26.03 -12.45 -5.73
CA PRO A 115 -25.36 -13.55 -5.05
C PRO A 115 -25.23 -14.77 -5.97
N ASP A 116 -24.08 -15.44 -5.91
CA ASP A 116 -23.80 -16.65 -6.67
C ASP A 116 -24.64 -17.85 -6.20
N LYS A 117 -24.47 -19.03 -6.81
CA LYS A 117 -25.24 -20.23 -6.47
C LYS A 117 -25.00 -20.69 -5.04
N ALA A 118 -23.76 -20.62 -4.54
CA ALA A 118 -23.41 -21.03 -3.18
C ALA A 118 -23.94 -20.03 -2.15
N GLN A 119 -23.81 -18.74 -2.43
CA GLN A 119 -24.35 -17.66 -1.62
C GLN A 119 -25.87 -17.72 -1.54
N ARG A 120 -26.58 -17.94 -2.65
CA ARG A 120 -28.05 -18.12 -2.65
C ARG A 120 -28.49 -19.31 -1.82
N ALA A 121 -27.80 -20.44 -1.91
CA ALA A 121 -28.07 -21.60 -1.08
C ALA A 121 -27.89 -21.31 0.41
N LEU A 122 -26.82 -20.57 0.76
CA LEU A 122 -26.56 -20.16 2.14
C LEU A 122 -27.60 -19.15 2.65
N LEU A 123 -27.97 -18.17 1.85
CA LEU A 123 -29.03 -17.20 2.19
C LEU A 123 -30.37 -17.90 2.44
N SER A 124 -30.75 -18.85 1.57
CA SER A 124 -31.96 -19.68 1.75
C SER A 124 -31.89 -20.49 3.05
N ARG A 125 -30.73 -21.08 3.36
CA ARG A 125 -30.50 -21.80 4.62
C ARG A 125 -30.66 -20.88 5.83
N VAL A 126 -30.05 -19.68 5.79
CA VAL A 126 -30.19 -18.68 6.86
C VAL A 126 -31.65 -18.29 7.06
N ALA A 127 -32.39 -18.02 5.97
CA ALA A 127 -33.81 -17.65 6.05
C ALA A 127 -34.65 -18.74 6.72
N VAL A 128 -34.47 -20.00 6.33
CA VAL A 128 -35.26 -21.14 6.86
C VAL A 128 -34.86 -21.48 8.30
N GLU A 129 -33.55 -21.66 8.58
CA GLU A 129 -33.11 -22.13 9.90
C GLU A 129 -33.27 -21.06 11.02
N MET A 130 -33.28 -19.78 10.64
CA MET A 130 -33.43 -18.68 11.57
C MET A 130 -34.84 -18.06 11.57
N ASP A 131 -35.74 -18.57 10.73
CA ASP A 131 -37.10 -18.06 10.53
C ASP A 131 -37.12 -16.54 10.28
N LEU A 132 -36.44 -16.16 9.17
CA LEU A 132 -36.25 -14.77 8.79
C LEU A 132 -36.70 -14.47 7.36
N THR A 133 -37.20 -13.26 7.17
CA THR A 133 -37.46 -12.65 5.86
C THR A 133 -36.51 -11.49 5.62
N PRO A 134 -36.16 -11.18 4.37
CA PRO A 134 -35.37 -9.98 4.04
C PRO A 134 -35.98 -8.71 4.65
N MET A 135 -35.12 -7.71 4.88
CA MET A 135 -35.57 -6.41 5.37
C MET A 135 -36.41 -5.70 4.30
N GLU A 136 -37.62 -5.26 4.65
CA GLU A 136 -38.56 -4.64 3.68
C GLU A 136 -38.12 -3.25 3.21
N GLN A 137 -37.50 -2.45 4.09
CA GLN A 137 -37.04 -1.08 3.79
C GLN A 137 -35.58 -0.90 4.26
N PRO A 138 -34.61 -1.59 3.63
CA PRO A 138 -33.25 -1.66 4.14
C PRO A 138 -32.56 -0.30 4.11
N TRP A 139 -32.70 0.47 3.03
CA TRP A 139 -32.10 1.80 2.94
C TRP A 139 -32.62 2.75 4.03
N ARG A 140 -33.93 2.78 4.27
CA ARG A 140 -34.52 3.61 5.33
C ARG A 140 -34.01 3.21 6.71
N TYR A 141 -33.91 1.90 6.97
CA TYR A 141 -33.39 1.37 8.21
C TYR A 141 -31.92 1.78 8.44
N ILE A 142 -31.06 1.61 7.41
CA ILE A 142 -29.65 1.96 7.48
C ILE A 142 -29.48 3.46 7.70
N ARG A 143 -30.23 4.28 6.97
CA ARG A 143 -30.17 5.73 7.08
C ARG A 143 -30.57 6.20 8.47
N GLN A 144 -31.73 5.77 8.94
CA GLN A 144 -32.21 6.09 10.28
C GLN A 144 -31.23 5.66 11.37
N LEU A 145 -30.66 4.47 11.26
CA LEU A 145 -29.69 3.96 12.22
C LEU A 145 -28.43 4.81 12.28
N ASN A 146 -27.93 5.25 11.14
CA ASN A 146 -26.75 6.11 11.06
C ASN A 146 -27.03 7.54 11.53
N ASP A 147 -28.17 8.12 11.18
CA ASP A 147 -28.60 9.45 11.66
C ASP A 147 -28.74 9.46 13.20
N GLU A 148 -29.33 8.41 13.77
CA GLU A 148 -29.44 8.23 15.23
C GLU A 148 -28.04 8.10 15.86
N PHE A 149 -27.17 7.28 15.25
CA PHE A 149 -25.80 7.10 15.74
C PHE A 149 -25.02 8.41 15.69
N ASP A 150 -25.10 9.18 14.62
CA ASP A 150 -24.40 10.46 14.49
C ASP A 150 -24.95 11.51 15.48
N SER A 151 -26.25 11.45 15.84
CA SER A 151 -26.84 12.32 16.86
C SER A 151 -26.46 11.94 18.28
N LEU A 152 -26.24 10.66 18.54
CA LEU A 152 -25.85 10.11 19.85
C LEU A 152 -24.35 9.99 20.01
N LYS A 153 -23.60 10.18 18.93
CA LYS A 153 -22.13 10.06 18.92
C LYS A 153 -21.58 11.00 20.00
N PRO A 154 -21.19 10.49 21.17
CA PRO A 154 -20.43 11.32 22.10
C PRO A 154 -19.19 11.79 21.35
N PRO A 155 -18.63 12.96 21.62
CA PRO A 155 -17.46 13.48 20.90
C PRO A 155 -16.22 12.58 20.94
N ALA A 156 -16.37 11.32 21.24
CA ALA A 156 -15.31 10.38 21.58
C ALA A 156 -15.48 8.93 21.12
N PHE A 157 -16.01 8.65 19.91
CA PHE A 157 -15.53 7.47 19.19
C PHE A 157 -14.22 7.81 18.47
N GLY A 158 -13.18 8.04 19.21
CA GLY A 158 -11.86 8.48 18.76
C GLY A 158 -11.21 9.48 19.69
N GLN A 159 -11.97 10.18 20.55
CA GLN A 159 -11.42 11.07 21.57
C GLN A 159 -11.75 10.53 22.95
N SER A 160 -10.79 9.83 23.54
CA SER A 160 -10.73 9.72 25.02
C SER A 160 -10.79 11.13 25.59
N PRO A 161 -11.61 11.45 26.65
CA PRO A 161 -11.64 12.77 27.23
C PRO A 161 -10.23 13.17 27.59
N ALA A 162 -9.74 14.30 27.05
CA ALA A 162 -8.43 14.91 27.23
C ALA A 162 -7.41 14.06 28.03
N SER A 163 -7.21 12.82 27.60
CA SER A 163 -6.08 12.03 28.07
C SER A 163 -4.84 12.71 27.53
N ARG A 164 -3.89 13.01 28.40
CA ARG A 164 -2.52 13.39 28.00
C ARG A 164 -2.18 12.64 26.74
N PRO A 165 -1.70 13.32 25.67
CA PRO A 165 -1.39 12.67 24.42
C PRO A 165 -0.60 11.40 24.73
N ALA A 166 -1.03 10.26 24.18
CA ALA A 166 -0.42 8.97 24.48
C ALA A 166 1.09 9.11 24.27
N PRO A 167 1.91 8.66 25.24
CA PRO A 167 3.34 8.86 25.16
C PRO A 167 3.87 8.30 23.85
N TRP A 168 4.82 8.99 23.23
CA TRP A 168 5.51 8.50 22.06
C TRP A 168 6.37 7.29 22.47
N LEU A 169 5.94 6.11 22.09
CA LEU A 169 6.64 4.87 22.39
C LEU A 169 7.08 4.22 21.07
N VAL A 170 8.37 3.92 20.96
CA VAL A 170 8.94 3.27 19.81
C VAL A 170 9.27 1.82 20.17
N TYR A 171 8.72 0.91 19.39
CA TYR A 171 8.93 -0.53 19.52
C TYR A 171 9.78 -1.03 18.35
N PHE A 172 10.67 -1.99 18.62
CA PHE A 172 11.57 -2.47 17.59
C PHE A 172 10.81 -3.17 16.45
N GLN A 173 9.74 -3.89 16.76
CA GLN A 173 8.90 -4.61 15.77
C GLN A 173 7.63 -3.85 15.36
N GLY A 174 7.26 -2.79 16.07
CA GLY A 174 5.92 -2.18 15.98
C GLY A 174 5.73 -1.11 14.91
N GLY A 175 6.74 -0.78 14.12
CA GLY A 175 6.63 0.36 13.17
C GLY A 175 6.30 1.67 13.90
N PHE A 176 5.28 2.43 13.44
CA PHE A 176 4.73 3.60 14.14
C PHE A 176 3.58 3.24 15.09
N GLY A 177 3.09 2.02 15.03
CA GLY A 177 2.01 1.49 15.87
C GLY A 177 2.48 0.91 17.20
N PRO A 178 1.58 0.23 17.92
CA PRO A 178 1.93 -0.49 19.14
C PRO A 178 2.87 -1.66 18.82
N GLY A 179 3.76 -1.97 19.75
CA GLY A 179 4.64 -3.14 19.66
C GLY A 179 3.89 -4.46 19.73
N LEU A 180 4.59 -5.54 19.43
CA LEU A 180 4.07 -6.89 19.61
C LEU A 180 3.74 -7.15 21.08
N ARG A 181 2.85 -8.12 21.32
CA ARG A 181 2.49 -8.54 22.69
C ARG A 181 3.74 -8.88 23.49
N HIS A 182 3.95 -8.23 24.65
CA HIS A 182 5.11 -8.34 25.52
C HIS A 182 6.39 -7.61 25.06
N GLU A 183 6.39 -6.89 23.95
CA GLU A 183 7.52 -6.08 23.55
C GLU A 183 7.64 -4.84 24.47
N ARG A 184 8.84 -4.56 24.93
CA ARG A 184 9.13 -3.35 25.72
C ARG A 184 9.48 -2.20 24.79
N ALA A 185 8.95 -1.01 25.09
CA ALA A 185 9.33 0.21 24.38
C ALA A 185 10.84 0.47 24.48
N SER A 186 11.41 0.91 23.39
CA SER A 186 12.81 1.28 23.28
C SER A 186 13.08 2.57 24.08
N ARG A 187 14.29 2.66 24.64
CA ARG A 187 14.74 3.89 25.32
C ARG A 187 15.14 4.91 24.27
N GLU A 188 14.54 6.09 24.34
CA GLU A 188 14.89 7.24 23.51
C GLU A 188 16.23 7.85 23.98
N ILE A 189 17.10 8.14 23.02
CA ILE A 189 18.39 8.85 23.21
C ILE A 189 18.34 10.05 22.25
N PRO A 190 18.09 11.28 22.74
CA PRO A 190 18.06 12.45 21.89
C PRO A 190 19.43 12.68 21.23
N VAL A 191 19.44 12.98 19.93
CA VAL A 191 20.65 13.34 19.16
C VAL A 191 20.49 14.65 18.42
N GLU A 192 19.25 15.04 18.10
CA GLU A 192 18.87 16.34 17.52
C GLU A 192 19.76 16.78 16.36
N ARG A 193 20.17 15.83 15.49
CA ARG A 193 21.09 16.10 14.40
C ARG A 193 20.36 16.57 13.16
N ARG A 194 20.60 17.84 12.79
CA ARG A 194 20.16 18.41 11.51
C ARG A 194 21.35 18.51 10.57
N PHE A 195 21.12 18.20 9.29
CA PHE A 195 22.15 18.24 8.25
C PHE A 195 21.53 18.53 6.90
N CYS A 196 22.35 18.95 5.95
CA CYS A 196 21.97 19.12 4.55
C CYS A 196 22.58 17.99 3.73
N TRP A 197 21.76 17.34 2.91
CA TRP A 197 22.21 16.33 1.97
C TRP A 197 21.67 16.68 0.59
N HIS A 198 22.55 17.03 -0.34
CA HIS A 198 22.23 17.54 -1.67
C HIS A 198 21.21 18.70 -1.69
N GLY A 199 21.39 19.68 -0.85
CA GLY A 199 20.50 20.85 -0.75
C GLY A 199 19.20 20.60 0.02
N GLU A 200 18.89 19.35 0.38
CA GLU A 200 17.72 18.99 1.15
C GLU A 200 18.01 18.99 2.65
N THR A 201 17.01 19.38 3.44
CA THR A 201 17.13 19.42 4.90
C THR A 201 16.67 18.12 5.53
N TRP A 202 17.56 17.51 6.28
CA TRP A 202 17.34 16.28 7.01
C TRP A 202 17.47 16.46 8.52
N TYR A 203 16.75 15.64 9.27
CA TYR A 203 16.76 15.68 10.72
C TYR A 203 16.67 14.28 11.32
N ILE A 204 17.57 13.94 12.23
CA ILE A 204 17.53 12.74 13.05
C ILE A 204 17.33 13.20 14.50
N PRO A 205 16.10 13.13 15.06
CA PRO A 205 15.81 13.64 16.38
C PRO A 205 16.38 12.78 17.51
N ALA A 206 16.27 11.47 17.37
CA ALA A 206 16.64 10.53 18.40
C ALA A 206 17.04 9.17 17.84
N VAL A 207 17.75 8.41 18.66
CA VAL A 207 18.03 6.99 18.48
C VAL A 207 17.31 6.22 19.58
N TYR A 208 16.54 5.21 19.20
CA TYR A 208 15.78 4.38 20.12
C TYR A 208 16.49 3.05 20.31
N SER A 209 16.80 2.70 21.55
CA SER A 209 17.64 1.56 21.90
C SER A 209 16.93 0.54 22.77
N CYS A 210 16.97 -0.74 22.38
CA CYS A 210 16.41 -1.87 23.12
C CYS A 210 17.34 -3.08 23.10
N GLY A 211 16.88 -4.20 23.65
CA GLY A 211 17.64 -5.47 23.64
C GLY A 211 17.83 -6.07 22.25
N ALA A 212 16.90 -5.82 21.31
CA ALA A 212 16.94 -6.38 19.96
C ALA A 212 17.81 -5.56 19.00
N GLY A 213 17.93 -4.23 19.22
CA GLY A 213 18.67 -3.38 18.29
C GLY A 213 18.51 -1.89 18.56
N LEU A 214 18.82 -1.11 17.54
CA LEU A 214 18.57 0.32 17.46
C LEU A 214 17.46 0.60 16.43
N THR A 215 16.64 1.59 16.72
CA THR A 215 15.67 2.14 15.76
C THR A 215 15.98 3.63 15.59
N ILE A 216 15.97 4.13 14.36
CA ILE A 216 16.26 5.52 14.05
C ILE A 216 15.17 6.03 13.12
N ASP A 217 14.65 7.22 13.44
CA ASP A 217 13.73 7.97 12.58
C ASP A 217 14.51 9.01 11.80
N PHE A 218 14.43 8.93 10.47
CA PHE A 218 15.01 9.86 9.52
C PHE A 218 13.89 10.75 9.00
N LEU A 219 14.02 12.04 9.17
CA LEU A 219 13.03 13.02 8.79
C LEU A 219 13.58 13.88 7.66
N HIS A 220 12.89 13.88 6.54
CA HIS A 220 13.20 14.73 5.39
C HIS A 220 12.15 15.84 5.29
N ARG A 221 12.60 17.09 5.28
CA ARG A 221 11.75 18.27 5.12
C ARG A 221 11.55 18.58 3.65
N ILE A 222 10.30 18.77 3.27
CA ILE A 222 9.90 19.12 1.91
C ILE A 222 9.21 20.49 1.96
N PRO A 223 9.76 21.53 1.32
CA PRO A 223 9.09 22.83 1.27
C PRO A 223 7.70 22.73 0.66
N ALA A 224 6.70 23.36 1.29
CA ALA A 224 5.32 23.29 0.80
C ALA A 224 5.15 23.87 -0.62
N GLY A 225 6.02 24.80 -1.04
CA GLY A 225 6.07 25.29 -2.42
C GLY A 225 6.33 24.17 -3.42
N GLN A 226 7.35 23.36 -3.16
CA GLN A 226 7.71 22.22 -4.02
C GLN A 226 6.55 21.22 -4.18
N ILE A 227 5.80 20.97 -3.10
CA ILE A 227 4.62 20.08 -3.15
C ILE A 227 3.51 20.72 -3.99
N ARG A 228 3.23 22.00 -3.80
CA ARG A 228 2.22 22.72 -4.60
C ARG A 228 2.56 22.75 -6.08
N ASP A 229 3.82 23.02 -6.40
CA ASP A 229 4.30 23.08 -7.80
C ASP A 229 4.17 21.70 -8.47
N PHE A 230 4.52 20.62 -7.75
CA PHE A 230 4.33 19.25 -8.22
C PHE A 230 2.84 18.91 -8.46
N VAL A 231 1.99 19.19 -7.47
CA VAL A 231 0.54 18.94 -7.56
C VAL A 231 -0.08 19.75 -8.72
N ALA A 232 0.31 21.02 -8.89
CA ALA A 232 -0.18 21.87 -9.96
C ALA A 232 0.29 21.40 -11.34
N LYS A 233 1.58 21.02 -11.48
CA LYS A 233 2.16 20.52 -12.72
C LYS A 233 1.40 19.30 -13.24
N TRP A 234 1.14 18.33 -12.37
CA TRP A 234 0.49 17.07 -12.72
C TRP A 234 -1.02 17.09 -12.54
N ARG A 235 -1.61 18.23 -12.12
CA ARG A 235 -3.05 18.40 -11.86
C ARG A 235 -3.62 17.34 -10.92
N LEU A 236 -2.82 16.95 -9.92
CA LEU A 236 -3.20 15.93 -8.97
C LEU A 236 -4.31 16.41 -8.03
N THR A 237 -5.24 15.54 -7.72
CA THR A 237 -6.28 15.70 -6.71
C THR A 237 -6.16 14.60 -5.66
N PRO A 238 -6.84 14.68 -4.51
CA PRO A 238 -6.85 13.58 -3.55
C PRO A 238 -7.36 12.25 -4.10
N ASP A 239 -8.15 12.30 -5.17
CA ASP A 239 -8.78 11.13 -5.81
C ASP A 239 -8.05 10.68 -7.08
N SER A 240 -6.92 11.31 -7.43
CA SER A 240 -6.12 10.90 -8.59
C SER A 240 -5.45 9.55 -8.34
N GLU A 241 -5.61 8.63 -9.28
CA GLU A 241 -4.94 7.33 -9.28
C GLU A 241 -3.81 7.32 -10.31
N LEU A 242 -2.76 6.53 -10.06
CA LEU A 242 -1.64 6.41 -11.02
C LEU A 242 -2.12 5.86 -12.37
N ASP A 243 -3.17 5.06 -12.36
CA ASP A 243 -3.75 4.49 -13.58
C ASP A 243 -4.43 5.51 -14.51
N ASP A 244 -4.68 6.72 -14.02
CA ASP A 244 -5.20 7.83 -14.84
C ASP A 244 -4.13 8.40 -15.80
N PHE A 245 -2.86 8.04 -15.61
CA PHE A 245 -1.71 8.55 -16.36
C PHE A 245 -1.13 7.48 -17.30
N THR A 246 -0.53 7.95 -18.40
CA THR A 246 0.25 7.08 -19.29
C THR A 246 1.49 6.53 -18.56
N VAL A 247 2.09 5.45 -19.07
CA VAL A 247 3.32 4.87 -18.49
C VAL A 247 4.43 5.92 -18.41
N ASP A 248 4.55 6.76 -19.42
CA ASP A 248 5.53 7.84 -19.48
C ASP A 248 5.31 8.89 -18.39
N GLU A 249 4.06 9.30 -18.21
CA GLU A 249 3.69 10.26 -17.16
C GLU A 249 3.89 9.65 -15.77
N GLN A 250 3.56 8.36 -15.57
CA GLN A 250 3.81 7.67 -14.30
C GLN A 250 5.27 7.68 -13.92
N LEU A 251 6.18 7.35 -14.85
CA LEU A 251 7.62 7.39 -14.62
C LEU A 251 8.12 8.80 -14.25
N GLN A 252 7.58 9.84 -14.92
CA GLN A 252 7.94 11.22 -14.60
C GLN A 252 7.37 11.68 -13.25
N ILE A 253 6.11 11.33 -12.96
CA ILE A 253 5.48 11.60 -11.67
C ILE A 253 6.29 10.96 -10.55
N GLU A 254 6.69 9.70 -10.71
CA GLU A 254 7.47 8.98 -9.71
C GLU A 254 8.86 9.59 -9.51
N ALA A 255 9.54 9.98 -10.60
CA ALA A 255 10.85 10.62 -10.54
C ALA A 255 10.81 12.02 -9.90
N GLU A 256 9.70 12.75 -10.05
CA GLU A 256 9.53 14.12 -9.56
C GLU A 256 8.82 14.21 -8.21
N GLN A 257 8.23 13.12 -7.72
CA GLN A 257 7.42 13.12 -6.50
C GLN A 257 8.26 13.52 -5.28
N PRO A 258 7.94 14.64 -4.60
CA PRO A 258 8.77 15.17 -3.51
C PRO A 258 8.89 14.24 -2.30
N PHE A 259 7.93 13.35 -2.09
CA PHE A 259 7.93 12.38 -0.99
C PHE A 259 8.63 11.07 -1.33
N ASN A 260 8.99 10.85 -2.60
CA ASN A 260 9.72 9.65 -3.02
C ASN A 260 11.20 9.78 -2.67
N VAL A 261 11.56 9.37 -1.46
CA VAL A 261 12.91 9.48 -0.91
C VAL A 261 13.45 8.09 -0.60
N GLY A 262 14.20 7.54 -1.55
CA GLY A 262 14.86 6.26 -1.39
C GLY A 262 16.29 6.42 -0.87
N PHE A 263 16.64 5.67 0.19
CA PHE A 263 18.01 5.61 0.69
C PHE A 263 18.26 4.37 1.55
N HIS A 264 19.53 3.95 1.57
CA HIS A 264 20.03 2.84 2.38
C HIS A 264 20.91 3.37 3.49
N PRO A 265 20.46 3.35 4.76
CA PRO A 265 21.31 3.75 5.88
C PRO A 265 22.14 2.58 6.39
N ARG A 266 23.43 2.83 6.63
CA ARG A 266 24.36 1.93 7.30
C ARG A 266 24.82 2.58 8.61
N LEU A 267 24.70 1.87 9.72
CA LEU A 267 25.01 2.41 11.04
C LEU A 267 26.36 1.86 11.53
N GLN A 268 27.25 2.74 11.96
CA GLN A 268 28.48 2.39 12.65
C GLN A 268 28.32 2.63 14.16
N VAL A 269 28.36 1.55 14.92
CA VAL A 269 28.31 1.56 16.39
C VAL A 269 29.69 1.22 16.92
N ASN A 270 30.41 2.20 17.48
CA ASN A 270 31.85 2.06 17.83
C ASN A 270 32.64 1.61 16.59
N ASP A 271 33.14 0.38 16.58
CA ASP A 271 33.94 -0.18 15.50
C ASP A 271 33.18 -1.24 14.67
N ARG A 272 31.88 -1.36 14.85
CA ARG A 272 31.05 -2.37 14.17
C ARG A 272 29.99 -1.70 13.29
N PHE A 273 29.77 -2.31 12.13
CA PHE A 273 28.71 -1.88 11.22
C PHE A 273 27.46 -2.74 11.39
N LEU A 274 26.32 -2.06 11.39
CA LEU A 274 24.99 -2.65 11.35
C LEU A 274 24.30 -2.19 10.08
N ASP A 275 23.72 -3.12 9.38
CA ASP A 275 22.91 -2.84 8.20
C ASP A 275 21.44 -2.69 8.63
N ALA A 276 20.71 -1.80 7.94
CA ALA A 276 19.31 -1.66 8.21
C ALA A 276 18.55 -2.92 7.79
N SER A 277 17.59 -3.31 8.62
CA SER A 277 16.56 -4.29 8.25
C SER A 277 15.31 -3.56 7.77
N GLN A 278 14.19 -4.27 7.65
CA GLN A 278 12.89 -3.69 7.29
C GLN A 278 12.62 -2.36 8.01
N GLY A 279 11.99 -1.44 7.31
CA GLY A 279 11.57 -0.15 7.82
C GLY A 279 10.11 0.15 7.47
N CYS A 280 9.63 1.27 7.95
CA CYS A 280 8.33 1.83 7.60
C CYS A 280 8.47 3.34 7.45
N GLY A 281 7.52 3.97 6.76
CA GLY A 281 7.47 5.41 6.59
C GLY A 281 6.06 5.93 6.73
N VAL A 282 5.94 7.20 7.09
CA VAL A 282 4.70 7.98 7.01
C VAL A 282 5.05 9.36 6.48
N CYS A 283 4.13 9.96 5.75
CA CYS A 283 4.32 11.30 5.19
C CYS A 283 3.31 12.27 5.78
N TRP A 284 3.74 13.51 5.94
CA TRP A 284 2.87 14.64 6.22
C TRP A 284 2.81 15.55 5.01
N ASN A 285 1.63 15.69 4.43
CA ASN A 285 1.37 16.58 3.31
C ASN A 285 0.55 17.78 3.77
N PRO A 286 1.11 19.01 3.79
CA PRO A 286 0.41 20.22 4.21
C PRO A 286 -0.62 20.72 3.17
N VAL A 287 -0.53 20.26 1.92
CA VAL A 287 -1.48 20.63 0.84
C VAL A 287 -2.79 19.87 1.01
N TYR A 288 -2.73 18.62 1.50
CA TYR A 288 -3.91 17.80 1.79
C TYR A 288 -3.89 17.34 3.25
N PRO A 289 -4.11 18.23 4.23
CA PRO A 289 -3.90 17.92 5.64
C PRO A 289 -4.88 16.87 6.19
N GLU A 290 -6.06 16.73 5.61
CA GLU A 290 -7.08 15.78 6.04
C GLU A 290 -6.72 14.34 5.65
N GLY A 291 -6.05 14.15 4.52
CA GLY A 291 -5.59 12.84 4.04
C GLY A 291 -4.41 12.24 4.81
N ASN A 292 -3.77 13.01 5.70
CA ASN A 292 -2.61 12.52 6.42
C ASN A 292 -2.96 11.47 7.48
N GLU A 293 -2.09 10.48 7.62
CA GLU A 293 -2.22 9.44 8.64
C GLU A 293 -2.10 9.98 10.06
N ALA A 294 -2.78 9.34 11.00
CA ALA A 294 -2.70 9.70 12.42
C ALA A 294 -1.28 9.59 12.99
N ASP A 295 -0.48 8.68 12.46
CA ASP A 295 0.91 8.48 12.88
C ASP A 295 1.82 9.61 12.42
N ALA A 296 1.61 10.17 11.22
CA ALA A 296 2.28 11.38 10.78
C ALA A 296 1.97 12.56 11.71
N ARG A 297 0.71 12.77 12.06
CA ARG A 297 0.29 13.83 13.02
C ARG A 297 0.90 13.63 14.42
N ARG A 298 1.03 12.38 14.87
CA ARG A 298 1.69 12.07 16.15
C ARG A 298 3.19 12.37 16.11
N ALA A 299 3.86 11.99 15.02
CA ALA A 299 5.28 12.25 14.79
C ALA A 299 5.57 13.76 14.75
N LEU A 300 4.75 14.54 14.01
CA LEU A 300 4.88 16.01 13.98
C LEU A 300 4.86 16.60 15.38
N ARG A 301 3.87 16.22 16.20
CA ARG A 301 3.75 16.73 17.58
C ARG A 301 4.92 16.33 18.45
N HIS A 302 5.36 15.06 18.36
CA HIS A 302 6.46 14.56 19.19
C HIS A 302 7.77 15.24 18.84
N TYR A 303 8.12 15.32 17.56
CA TYR A 303 9.36 15.94 17.08
C TYR A 303 9.27 17.46 16.90
N ARG A 304 8.12 18.06 17.22
CA ARG A 304 7.86 19.51 17.09
C ARG A 304 8.20 20.04 15.70
N LEU A 305 7.75 19.33 14.68
CA LEU A 305 7.95 19.70 13.29
C LEU A 305 6.96 20.77 12.87
N ASP A 306 7.37 21.62 11.93
CA ASP A 306 6.49 22.64 11.36
C ASP A 306 5.43 21.96 10.48
N PRO A 307 4.12 22.08 10.79
CA PRO A 307 3.06 21.50 9.99
C PRO A 307 2.82 22.22 8.66
N GLN A 308 3.44 23.39 8.44
CA GLN A 308 3.36 24.11 7.16
C GLN A 308 4.29 23.52 6.08
N ASP A 309 5.30 22.74 6.48
CA ASP A 309 6.15 22.00 5.57
C ASP A 309 5.69 20.56 5.40
N GLY A 310 6.05 19.96 4.27
CA GLY A 310 5.94 18.51 4.09
C GLY A 310 7.05 17.77 4.84
N TRP A 311 6.74 16.57 5.28
CA TRP A 311 7.69 15.71 5.97
C TRP A 311 7.56 14.26 5.51
N SER A 312 8.68 13.67 5.09
CA SER A 312 8.81 12.22 4.95
C SER A 312 9.53 11.70 6.20
N ILE A 313 8.87 10.81 6.95
CA ILE A 313 9.33 10.29 8.24
C ILE A 313 9.56 8.80 8.06
N MET A 314 10.82 8.39 8.02
CA MET A 314 11.23 7.03 7.70
C MET A 314 11.89 6.38 8.90
N ARG A 315 11.31 5.32 9.42
CA ARG A 315 11.85 4.54 10.53
C ARG A 315 12.64 3.36 10.01
N ARG A 316 13.89 3.21 10.45
CA ARG A 316 14.76 2.09 10.10
C ARG A 316 15.23 1.35 11.36
N ARG A 317 15.35 0.03 11.27
CA ARG A 317 15.76 -0.86 12.35
C ARG A 317 17.13 -1.44 12.08
N PHE A 318 17.97 -1.50 13.10
CA PHE A 318 19.34 -2.02 13.05
C PHE A 318 19.48 -3.10 14.12
N PRO A 319 19.31 -4.38 13.78
CA PRO A 319 19.40 -5.48 14.74
C PRO A 319 20.83 -5.64 15.25
N TRP A 320 20.98 -6.01 16.54
CA TRP A 320 22.28 -6.37 17.05
C TRP A 320 22.76 -7.67 16.39
N LYS A 321 24.00 -7.68 15.89
CA LYS A 321 24.65 -8.89 15.34
C LYS A 321 25.17 -9.86 16.43
N ALA A 322 25.09 -9.46 17.71
CA ALA A 322 25.54 -10.26 18.84
C ALA A 322 24.50 -10.23 19.98
N ALA A 323 24.51 -11.25 20.83
CA ALA A 323 23.57 -11.37 21.94
C ALA A 323 23.66 -10.26 23.01
N CYS A 324 24.73 -9.46 23.00
CA CYS A 324 24.97 -8.42 23.99
C CYS A 324 24.80 -7.02 23.36
N ARG A 325 24.02 -6.18 24.02
CA ARG A 325 23.88 -4.76 23.70
C ARG A 325 25.17 -4.02 24.01
N PRO A 326 25.86 -3.40 23.03
CA PRO A 326 27.07 -2.63 23.27
C PRO A 326 26.78 -1.31 23.99
N LYS A 327 27.75 -0.82 24.78
CA LYS A 327 27.71 0.60 25.19
C LYS A 327 27.92 1.48 23.97
N LEU A 328 27.02 2.44 23.75
CA LEU A 328 27.14 3.44 22.68
C LEU A 328 28.19 4.48 23.11
N LYS A 329 29.34 4.48 22.47
CA LYS A 329 30.40 5.48 22.67
C LYS A 329 30.55 6.40 21.46
N ARG A 330 30.43 5.83 20.27
CA ARG A 330 30.48 6.50 18.99
C ARG A 330 29.38 5.94 18.11
N LEU A 331 28.65 6.81 17.45
CA LEU A 331 27.57 6.42 16.57
C LEU A 331 27.59 7.31 15.33
N PHE A 332 27.74 6.70 14.16
CA PHE A 332 27.70 7.37 12.86
C PHE A 332 26.69 6.66 11.98
N VAL A 333 26.01 7.40 11.13
CA VAL A 333 25.17 6.84 10.07
C VAL A 333 25.67 7.31 8.72
N THR A 334 25.87 6.38 7.80
CA THR A 334 26.16 6.67 6.41
C THR A 334 24.87 6.46 5.63
N LEU A 335 24.44 7.45 4.88
CA LEU A 335 23.29 7.40 4.00
C LEU A 335 23.78 7.29 2.57
N SER A 336 23.34 6.25 1.86
CA SER A 336 23.54 6.07 0.41
C SER A 336 22.19 6.24 -0.27
N ALA A 337 22.09 7.17 -1.25
CA ALA A 337 20.87 7.35 -2.01
C ALA A 337 20.61 6.15 -2.93
N ASP A 338 19.34 5.82 -3.09
CA ASP A 338 18.91 4.87 -4.11
C ASP A 338 19.14 5.45 -5.50
N GLU A 339 19.17 4.60 -6.50
CA GLU A 339 19.19 5.04 -7.90
C GLU A 339 17.84 5.71 -8.24
N VAL A 340 17.92 6.82 -8.96
CA VAL A 340 16.75 7.51 -9.52
C VAL A 340 16.61 7.14 -10.99
N ALA A 341 15.38 6.82 -11.38
CA ALA A 341 15.03 6.59 -12.77
C ALA A 341 14.86 7.93 -13.49
N LEU A 342 15.65 8.14 -14.53
CA LEU A 342 15.58 9.33 -15.40
C LEU A 342 15.01 8.89 -16.75
N PRO A 343 13.79 9.32 -17.13
CA PRO A 343 13.22 9.01 -18.42
C PRO A 343 14.06 9.61 -19.55
N GLY A 344 14.41 8.80 -20.54
CA GLY A 344 15.13 9.20 -21.74
C GLY A 344 14.24 9.22 -22.98
N ALA A 345 14.87 9.20 -24.15
CA ALA A 345 14.17 9.20 -25.43
C ALA A 345 13.42 7.88 -25.69
N CYS A 346 12.31 7.99 -26.42
CA CYS A 346 11.63 6.83 -26.99
C CYS A 346 12.18 6.51 -28.40
N PHE A 347 12.14 5.24 -28.76
CA PHE A 347 12.45 4.77 -30.10
C PHE A 347 11.56 3.59 -30.49
N THR A 348 11.35 3.41 -31.77
CA THR A 348 10.60 2.27 -32.32
C THR A 348 11.55 1.44 -33.17
N THR A 349 11.47 0.13 -33.02
CA THR A 349 12.20 -0.83 -33.83
C THR A 349 11.33 -2.04 -34.14
N ALA A 350 11.54 -2.65 -35.28
CA ALA A 350 10.88 -3.87 -35.71
C ALA A 350 11.87 -4.97 -36.08
N GLY A 351 13.18 -4.78 -35.84
CA GLY A 351 14.15 -5.75 -36.31
C GLY A 351 15.50 -5.78 -35.63
N SER A 352 16.16 -6.91 -35.78
CA SER A 352 17.55 -7.12 -35.41
C SER A 352 18.47 -6.38 -36.37
N GLY A 353 19.54 -5.79 -35.83
CA GLY A 353 20.53 -5.00 -36.59
C GLY A 353 20.33 -3.48 -36.52
N ASP A 354 19.19 -3.02 -36.01
CA ASP A 354 18.92 -1.59 -35.87
C ASP A 354 19.87 -0.96 -34.84
N ARG A 355 20.19 0.33 -35.08
CA ARG A 355 21.04 1.13 -34.22
C ARG A 355 20.33 2.41 -33.82
N VAL A 356 20.28 2.68 -32.53
CA VAL A 356 19.67 3.87 -31.97
C VAL A 356 20.75 4.73 -31.33
N PHE A 357 20.90 5.96 -31.84
CA PHE A 357 21.86 6.92 -31.30
C PHE A 357 21.18 7.76 -30.24
N PHE A 358 21.81 7.89 -29.07
CA PHE A 358 21.29 8.69 -27.98
C PHE A 358 22.41 9.40 -27.21
N THR A 359 22.02 10.42 -26.48
CA THR A 359 22.89 11.14 -25.55
C THR A 359 22.52 10.79 -24.14
N ASP A 360 23.50 10.40 -23.34
CA ASP A 360 23.31 10.20 -21.91
C ASP A 360 22.87 11.53 -21.23
N PRO A 361 21.71 11.61 -20.61
CA PRO A 361 21.19 12.88 -20.07
C PRO A 361 22.04 13.46 -18.92
N VAL A 362 22.92 12.67 -18.32
CA VAL A 362 23.75 13.09 -17.19
C VAL A 362 25.17 13.48 -17.65
N SER A 363 25.85 12.58 -18.34
CA SER A 363 27.23 12.84 -18.79
C SER A 363 27.33 13.67 -20.06
N GLY A 364 26.24 13.78 -20.84
CA GLY A 364 26.27 14.39 -22.19
C GLY A 364 26.99 13.54 -23.22
N GLY A 365 27.42 12.33 -22.86
CA GLY A 365 28.13 11.41 -23.76
C GLY A 365 27.24 10.86 -24.88
N ALA A 366 27.78 10.68 -26.07
CA ALA A 366 27.08 10.06 -27.19
C ALA A 366 27.27 8.54 -27.14
N HIS A 367 26.18 7.80 -27.25
CA HIS A 367 26.14 6.35 -27.19
C HIS A 367 25.31 5.78 -28.33
N THR A 368 25.53 4.50 -28.62
CA THR A 368 24.77 3.74 -29.63
C THR A 368 24.22 2.48 -28.98
N LEU A 369 22.91 2.31 -28.99
CA LEU A 369 22.25 1.06 -28.67
C LEU A 369 22.13 0.24 -29.95
N THR A 370 22.68 -0.96 -29.95
CA THR A 370 22.62 -1.89 -31.10
C THR A 370 21.74 -3.06 -30.74
N ILE A 371 20.74 -3.35 -31.56
CA ILE A 371 19.80 -4.44 -31.39
C ILE A 371 20.33 -5.69 -32.03
N HIS A 372 20.52 -6.77 -31.26
CA HIS A 372 21.05 -8.04 -31.74
C HIS A 372 19.98 -9.08 -31.98
N SER A 373 18.90 -9.05 -31.19
CA SER A 373 17.75 -9.92 -31.36
C SER A 373 16.46 -9.16 -31.12
N TYR A 374 15.45 -9.50 -31.88
CA TYR A 374 14.10 -8.95 -31.74
C TYR A 374 13.12 -10.05 -32.14
N GLN A 375 12.41 -10.62 -31.17
CA GLN A 375 11.62 -11.82 -31.40
C GLN A 375 10.26 -11.71 -30.71
N PRO A 376 9.16 -11.97 -31.42
CA PRO A 376 7.86 -12.20 -30.80
C PRO A 376 7.91 -13.51 -30.04
N GLU A 377 7.47 -13.47 -28.79
CA GLU A 377 7.45 -14.61 -27.90
C GLU A 377 6.07 -14.81 -27.28
N ARG A 378 5.86 -15.97 -26.68
CA ARG A 378 4.61 -16.30 -25.99
C ARG A 378 4.92 -17.05 -24.70
N LEU A 379 4.29 -16.60 -23.60
CA LEU A 379 4.37 -17.30 -22.32
C LEU A 379 3.81 -18.73 -22.42
N ASP A 380 4.44 -19.66 -21.71
CA ASP A 380 4.04 -21.06 -21.72
C ASP A 380 2.57 -21.23 -21.27
N ALA A 381 1.86 -22.14 -21.96
CA ALA A 381 0.47 -22.47 -21.66
C ALA A 381 0.25 -23.02 -20.24
N ALA A 382 1.30 -23.50 -19.56
CA ALA A 382 1.24 -23.92 -18.17
C ALA A 382 1.00 -22.72 -17.23
N PHE A 383 1.59 -21.56 -17.53
CA PHE A 383 1.37 -20.32 -16.78
C PHE A 383 -0.06 -19.79 -16.97
N GLN A 384 -0.64 -20.00 -18.15
CA GLN A 384 -2.01 -19.56 -18.48
C GLN A 384 -3.10 -20.44 -17.84
N ARG A 385 -2.80 -21.69 -17.46
CA ARG A 385 -3.79 -22.67 -16.96
C ARG A 385 -4.02 -22.64 -15.45
N SER A 386 -3.17 -21.99 -14.69
CA SER A 386 -3.28 -21.97 -13.22
C SER A 386 -4.27 -20.94 -12.68
N VAL A 387 -4.83 -20.09 -13.52
CA VAL A 387 -5.71 -18.98 -13.15
C VAL A 387 -7.02 -19.06 -13.93
N ARG A 388 -8.15 -18.82 -13.29
CA ARG A 388 -9.50 -18.77 -13.88
C ARG A 388 -9.70 -17.63 -14.89
N GLN A 389 -8.64 -16.93 -15.23
CA GLN A 389 -8.60 -15.79 -16.13
C GLN A 389 -7.67 -16.13 -17.31
N ARG A 390 -8.01 -15.64 -18.49
CA ARG A 390 -7.09 -15.67 -19.62
C ARG A 390 -6.14 -14.49 -19.50
N MET A 391 -4.91 -14.75 -19.10
CA MET A 391 -3.85 -13.75 -19.04
C MET A 391 -3.32 -13.42 -20.44
N PRO A 392 -2.93 -12.16 -20.71
CA PRO A 392 -2.17 -11.84 -21.91
C PRO A 392 -0.84 -12.60 -21.86
N GLY A 393 -0.38 -13.08 -23.00
CA GLY A 393 0.82 -13.93 -23.05
C GLY A 393 1.73 -13.68 -24.22
N CYS A 394 1.36 -12.81 -25.16
CA CYS A 394 2.21 -12.43 -26.28
C CYS A 394 3.06 -11.22 -25.92
N PHE A 395 4.35 -11.26 -26.19
CA PHE A 395 5.28 -10.16 -25.96
C PHE A 395 6.44 -10.22 -26.96
N VAL A 396 7.22 -9.16 -27.01
CA VAL A 396 8.45 -9.08 -27.81
C VAL A 396 9.64 -9.06 -26.87
N SER A 397 10.61 -9.95 -27.08
CA SER A 397 11.92 -9.89 -26.44
C SER A 397 12.92 -9.17 -27.35
N MET A 398 13.76 -8.34 -26.75
CA MET A 398 14.82 -7.61 -27.47
C MET A 398 16.14 -7.74 -26.71
N GLY A 399 17.17 -8.27 -27.40
CA GLY A 399 18.55 -8.27 -26.90
C GLY A 399 19.34 -7.12 -27.51
N TYR A 400 20.04 -6.34 -26.68
CA TYR A 400 20.78 -5.15 -27.12
C TYR A 400 22.10 -4.96 -26.38
N THR A 401 22.99 -4.17 -26.97
CA THR A 401 24.21 -3.68 -26.33
C THR A 401 24.31 -2.17 -26.46
N VAL A 402 25.06 -1.54 -25.56
CA VAL A 402 25.31 -0.09 -25.55
C VAL A 402 26.81 0.17 -25.72
N SER A 403 27.18 0.97 -26.70
CA SER A 403 28.59 1.32 -27.00
C SER A 403 28.77 2.84 -27.27
N PRO A 404 29.76 3.49 -26.63
CA PRO A 404 30.52 2.98 -25.50
C PRO A 404 29.63 2.67 -24.27
N PRO A 405 30.09 1.88 -23.30
CA PRO A 405 29.30 1.63 -22.08
C PRO A 405 29.07 2.93 -21.33
N LEU A 406 27.97 3.01 -20.59
CA LEU A 406 27.68 4.16 -19.75
C LEU A 406 28.75 4.30 -18.67
N PRO A 407 29.25 5.52 -18.39
CA PRO A 407 30.32 5.74 -17.43
C PRO A 407 29.85 5.42 -15.99
N GLU A 408 28.58 5.67 -15.70
CA GLU A 408 27.97 5.41 -14.40
C GLU A 408 26.50 4.98 -14.56
N GLY A 409 26.00 4.20 -13.58
CA GLY A 409 24.62 3.74 -13.56
C GLY A 409 24.32 2.67 -14.60
N ARG A 410 23.05 2.53 -14.94
CA ARG A 410 22.58 1.54 -15.92
C ARG A 410 21.46 2.11 -16.79
N LEU A 411 21.39 1.61 -18.01
CA LEU A 411 20.26 1.84 -18.91
C LEU A 411 19.33 0.62 -18.87
N VAL A 412 18.04 0.87 -18.73
CA VAL A 412 16.98 -0.12 -18.92
C VAL A 412 16.11 0.35 -20.07
N VAL A 413 15.74 -0.55 -20.95
CA VAL A 413 14.79 -0.26 -22.03
C VAL A 413 13.45 -0.89 -21.69
N MET A 414 12.39 -0.09 -21.72
CA MET A 414 11.04 -0.47 -21.32
C MET A 414 10.04 -0.17 -22.43
N ASP A 415 8.93 -0.91 -22.46
CA ASP A 415 7.80 -0.57 -23.33
C ASP A 415 7.10 0.70 -22.83
N THR A 416 6.52 1.47 -23.74
CA THR A 416 5.76 2.69 -23.42
C THR A 416 4.29 2.44 -23.14
N VAL A 417 3.81 1.19 -23.31
CA VAL A 417 2.42 0.81 -23.04
C VAL A 417 2.30 -0.14 -21.85
N LYS A 418 1.12 -0.18 -21.25
CA LYS A 418 0.80 -1.14 -20.20
C LYS A 418 0.42 -2.48 -20.80
N SER A 419 0.58 -3.55 -20.02
CA SER A 419 0.06 -4.87 -20.39
C SER A 419 -1.47 -4.85 -20.49
N ASP A 420 -2.01 -5.65 -21.41
CA ASP A 420 -3.44 -5.84 -21.53
C ASP A 420 -4.04 -6.40 -20.23
N PRO A 421 -5.24 -5.96 -19.82
CA PRO A 421 -5.89 -6.53 -18.65
C PRO A 421 -6.26 -8.01 -18.88
N PRO A 422 -6.29 -8.82 -17.82
CA PRO A 422 -6.77 -10.20 -17.91
C PRO A 422 -8.21 -10.27 -18.43
N HIS A 423 -8.50 -11.20 -19.32
CA HIS A 423 -9.88 -11.50 -19.72
C HIS A 423 -10.51 -12.52 -18.76
N PHE A 424 -11.65 -12.17 -18.19
CA PHE A 424 -12.43 -13.09 -17.38
C PHE A 424 -13.13 -14.11 -18.30
N LEU A 425 -13.07 -15.39 -17.95
CA LEU A 425 -13.81 -16.41 -18.68
C LEU A 425 -15.32 -16.26 -18.45
N PRO A 426 -16.17 -16.47 -19.48
CA PRO A 426 -17.63 -16.38 -19.34
C PRO A 426 -18.14 -17.30 -18.24
N GLY A 427 -18.76 -16.74 -17.20
CA GLY A 427 -19.30 -17.45 -16.02
C GLY A 427 -18.68 -17.03 -14.69
N ASP A 428 -17.66 -16.19 -14.67
CA ASP A 428 -16.98 -15.68 -13.46
C ASP A 428 -17.16 -14.14 -13.29
N GLU A 429 -18.23 -13.59 -13.84
CA GLU A 429 -18.61 -12.19 -13.59
C GLU A 429 -19.07 -12.06 -12.13
N GLY A 430 -18.17 -11.78 -11.21
CA GLY A 430 -18.58 -11.51 -9.84
C GLY A 430 -17.60 -11.80 -8.71
N SER A 431 -16.33 -12.00 -8.96
CA SER A 431 -15.37 -11.87 -7.88
C SER A 431 -14.40 -10.73 -8.19
N ASP A 432 -14.61 -9.58 -7.56
CA ASP A 432 -13.52 -8.67 -7.20
C ASP A 432 -12.55 -9.43 -6.26
N ALA A 433 -12.09 -10.57 -6.69
CA ALA A 433 -10.85 -11.11 -6.19
C ALA A 433 -9.78 -10.20 -6.77
N CYS A 434 -9.34 -9.22 -5.99
CA CYS A 434 -7.98 -8.73 -6.08
C CYS A 434 -7.04 -9.94 -5.97
N CYS A 435 -6.98 -10.75 -7.02
CA CYS A 435 -5.81 -11.53 -7.29
C CYS A 435 -4.74 -10.49 -7.64
N ALA A 436 -4.02 -10.02 -6.63
CA ALA A 436 -2.67 -9.59 -6.84
C ALA A 436 -1.95 -10.80 -7.43
N VAL A 437 -2.09 -11.01 -8.73
CA VAL A 437 -1.11 -11.76 -9.49
C VAL A 437 0.13 -10.90 -9.29
N GLY A 438 1.04 -11.37 -8.43
CA GLY A 438 2.39 -10.89 -8.44
C GLY A 438 2.93 -11.20 -9.83
N ILE A 439 2.65 -10.34 -10.78
CA ILE A 439 3.48 -10.19 -11.96
C ILE A 439 4.82 -9.86 -11.33
N ILE A 440 5.81 -10.74 -11.56
CA ILE A 440 7.20 -10.46 -11.22
C ILE A 440 7.58 -9.26 -12.09
N GLY A 441 7.45 -8.09 -11.55
CA GLY A 441 7.49 -6.77 -12.10
C GLY A 441 6.43 -6.00 -11.36
N GLY A 442 6.81 -5.27 -10.33
CA GLY A 442 5.93 -4.36 -9.61
C GLY A 442 5.32 -3.35 -10.58
N ALA A 443 4.67 -2.30 -10.07
CA ALA A 443 4.17 -1.14 -10.81
C ALA A 443 5.20 -0.51 -11.78
N ASP A 444 6.42 -1.00 -11.77
CA ASP A 444 7.63 -0.57 -12.48
C ASP A 444 7.79 -1.16 -13.89
N GLY A 445 6.74 -1.64 -14.53
CA GLY A 445 6.83 -2.16 -15.91
C GLY A 445 7.49 -3.54 -16.03
N PRO A 446 7.65 -4.06 -17.26
CA PRO A 446 8.13 -5.42 -17.50
C PRO A 446 9.57 -5.60 -17.00
N VAL A 447 9.77 -6.65 -16.21
CA VAL A 447 11.07 -7.03 -15.65
C VAL A 447 12.05 -7.32 -16.77
N ALA A 448 13.21 -6.71 -16.72
CA ALA A 448 14.37 -7.23 -17.43
C ALA A 448 14.68 -8.63 -16.88
N LEU A 449 14.39 -9.66 -17.64
CA LEU A 449 14.77 -11.02 -17.34
C LEU A 449 16.29 -11.12 -17.44
N PHE A 450 16.98 -11.07 -16.30
CA PHE A 450 18.39 -11.43 -16.23
C PHE A 450 18.50 -12.95 -16.37
N LEU A 451 18.65 -13.44 -17.58
CA LEU A 451 19.17 -14.76 -17.80
C LEU A 451 20.66 -14.71 -17.47
N SER A 452 21.02 -15.19 -16.29
CA SER A 452 22.42 -15.39 -15.89
C SER A 452 22.99 -16.55 -16.72
N GLY A 453 23.69 -16.20 -17.78
CA GLY A 453 24.44 -17.12 -18.61
C GLY A 453 25.52 -16.36 -19.32
N ASP A 454 26.76 -16.58 -18.93
CA ASP A 454 28.03 -16.17 -19.54
C ASP A 454 28.22 -14.71 -19.99
N GLN A 455 29.26 -14.08 -19.45
CA GLN A 455 30.04 -12.91 -19.86
C GLN A 455 29.74 -12.26 -21.25
N SER A 456 28.48 -11.94 -21.55
CA SER A 456 28.16 -11.07 -22.67
C SER A 456 27.64 -9.73 -22.13
N ASP A 457 28.13 -8.60 -22.65
CA ASP A 457 27.64 -7.25 -22.39
C ASP A 457 26.19 -7.05 -22.91
N MET A 458 25.51 -8.15 -23.26
CA MET A 458 24.17 -8.15 -23.84
C MET A 458 23.12 -7.99 -22.74
N GLN A 459 22.26 -6.99 -22.91
CA GLN A 459 21.11 -6.71 -22.07
C GLN A 459 19.84 -7.12 -22.81
N TYR A 460 18.76 -7.41 -22.04
CA TYR A 460 17.48 -7.85 -22.59
C TYR A 460 16.36 -6.94 -22.08
N ALA A 461 15.39 -6.70 -22.97
CA ALA A 461 14.14 -6.04 -22.66
C ALA A 461 12.97 -6.90 -23.12
N ALA A 462 11.86 -6.84 -22.42
CA ALA A 462 10.59 -7.46 -22.83
C ALA A 462 9.53 -6.35 -22.95
N SER A 463 8.66 -6.46 -23.95
CA SER A 463 7.50 -5.58 -24.08
C SER A 463 6.45 -5.87 -23.03
N ALA A 464 5.43 -5.03 -22.96
CA ALA A 464 4.17 -5.33 -22.29
C ALA A 464 3.56 -6.65 -22.80
N LEU A 465 2.74 -7.28 -21.97
CA LEU A 465 2.04 -8.51 -22.34
C LEU A 465 0.73 -8.17 -23.07
N HIS A 466 0.51 -8.80 -24.22
CA HIS A 466 -0.68 -8.63 -25.05
C HIS A 466 -1.44 -9.92 -25.25
N HIS A 467 -2.76 -9.82 -25.54
CA HIS A 467 -3.56 -10.99 -25.92
C HIS A 467 -3.24 -11.46 -27.34
N GLU A 468 -2.86 -10.53 -28.21
CA GLU A 468 -2.49 -10.77 -29.59
C GLU A 468 -1.01 -10.44 -29.84
N PRO A 469 -0.36 -11.07 -30.80
CA PRO A 469 1.01 -10.72 -31.15
C PRO A 469 1.12 -9.25 -31.61
N VAL A 470 2.23 -8.61 -31.25
CA VAL A 470 2.59 -7.25 -31.70
C VAL A 470 3.81 -7.30 -32.58
N ASP A 471 3.78 -6.59 -33.72
CA ASP A 471 4.87 -6.57 -34.71
C ASP A 471 5.93 -5.50 -34.41
N SER A 472 5.53 -4.45 -33.70
CA SER A 472 6.39 -3.29 -33.43
C SER A 472 6.09 -2.75 -32.04
N VAL A 473 7.14 -2.38 -31.32
CA VAL A 473 7.07 -1.86 -29.97
C VAL A 473 7.76 -0.50 -29.91
N THR A 474 7.15 0.46 -29.25
CA THR A 474 7.80 1.72 -28.91
C THR A 474 8.46 1.59 -27.56
N TRP A 475 9.77 1.64 -27.57
CA TRP A 475 10.60 1.49 -26.38
C TRP A 475 10.98 2.83 -25.80
N ARG A 476 11.10 2.91 -24.49
CA ARG A 476 11.66 4.05 -23.75
C ARG A 476 12.97 3.65 -23.09
N MET A 477 13.95 4.51 -23.22
CA MET A 477 15.18 4.43 -22.42
C MET A 477 14.94 5.00 -21.04
N VAL A 478 15.36 4.29 -19.99
CA VAL A 478 15.31 4.74 -18.60
C VAL A 478 16.71 4.60 -18.01
N PHE A 479 17.26 5.71 -17.56
CA PHE A 479 18.60 5.76 -16.97
C PHE A 479 18.49 5.70 -15.45
N TYR A 480 19.08 4.70 -14.84
CA TYR A 480 19.17 4.59 -13.39
C TYR A 480 20.50 5.15 -12.93
N ARG A 481 20.45 6.16 -12.09
CA ARG A 481 21.62 6.89 -11.61
C ARG A 481 21.54 7.12 -10.12
N LYS A 482 22.67 7.02 -9.45
CA LYS A 482 22.79 7.46 -8.08
C LYS A 482 22.68 8.99 -8.03
N ALA A 483 21.58 9.50 -7.51
CA ALA A 483 21.28 10.93 -7.55
C ALA A 483 22.14 11.75 -6.58
N LYS A 484 22.70 11.11 -5.53
CA LYS A 484 23.39 11.79 -4.42
C LYS A 484 24.60 11.00 -3.99
N GLU A 485 25.70 11.70 -3.69
CA GLU A 485 26.84 11.08 -3.02
C GLU A 485 26.50 10.66 -1.59
N ASP A 486 27.23 9.69 -1.07
CA ASP A 486 27.04 9.22 0.30
C ASP A 486 27.41 10.32 1.30
N ILE A 487 26.65 10.40 2.37
CA ILE A 487 26.94 11.28 3.49
C ILE A 487 27.09 10.48 4.77
N THR A 488 28.12 10.80 5.56
CA THR A 488 28.30 10.21 6.90
C THR A 488 28.05 11.27 7.96
N VAL A 489 27.09 10.99 8.83
CA VAL A 489 26.62 11.93 9.87
C VAL A 489 26.95 11.36 11.26
N PRO A 490 27.70 12.09 12.11
CA PRO A 490 27.90 11.72 13.50
C PRO A 490 26.62 11.95 14.31
N LEU A 491 26.23 10.93 15.09
CA LEU A 491 25.04 11.00 15.96
C LEU A 491 25.44 11.13 17.44
N ILE A 492 26.50 10.43 17.86
CA ILE A 492 27.08 10.47 19.23
C ILE A 492 28.60 10.45 19.12
#